data_fa7c01204f40e91ae725bbcf97f8f7ab
#
_entry.id   fa7c01204f40e91ae725bbcf97f8f7ab
#
_cell.length_a   1.000
_cell.length_b   1.000
_cell.length_c   1.000
_cell.angle_alpha   90.00
_cell.angle_beta   90.00
_cell.angle_gamma   90.00
#
_symmetry.space_group_name_H-M   'P 1'
#
loop_
_entity.id
_entity.type
_entity.pdbx_description
1 polymer ?
#
loop_
_entity_poly.entity_id
_entity_poly.type
_entity_poly.pdbx_seq_one_letter_code
_entity_poly.pdbx_strand_id
1 'polypeptide(L)'
;WRDGQRLAEQILQMAKSERPDAIFAGSDEVACGLISALSANGISVPGELAVMGFDNLPVAEMVHIPLTTVSQPIEQLGRISVERLLALINNTHYRYDEEDLKSELVIRASA
;
A
#
# COMPACT_ATOMS: atom_id res chain seq x y z
N TRP A 1 6.70 0.29 -8.88
CA TRP A 1 7.67 1.36 -8.79
C TRP A 1 7.57 2.37 -9.94
N ARG A 2 7.74 1.91 -11.19
CA ARG A 2 7.70 2.80 -12.37
C ARG A 2 6.39 3.54 -12.53
N ASP A 3 5.28 2.93 -12.18
CA ASP A 3 3.95 3.56 -12.24
C ASP A 3 3.83 4.69 -11.22
N GLY A 4 4.43 4.54 -10.03
CA GLY A 4 4.55 5.61 -9.06
C GLY A 4 5.35 6.81 -9.57
N GLN A 5 6.47 6.55 -10.27
CA GLN A 5 7.26 7.62 -10.90
C GLN A 5 6.48 8.36 -11.99
N ARG A 6 5.73 7.63 -12.84
CA ARG A 6 4.85 8.25 -13.86
C ARG A 6 3.74 9.09 -13.24
N LEU A 7 3.16 8.62 -12.13
CA LEU A 7 2.15 9.40 -11.40
C LEU A 7 2.75 10.70 -10.85
N ALA A 8 3.98 10.64 -10.31
CA ALA A 8 4.69 11.84 -9.88
C ALA A 8 4.88 12.84 -11.02
N GLU A 9 5.28 12.38 -12.20
CA GLU A 9 5.42 13.25 -13.40
C GLU A 9 4.11 13.97 -13.73
N GLN A 10 2.97 13.27 -13.67
CA GLN A 10 1.65 13.87 -13.89
C GLN A 10 1.33 14.93 -12.83
N ILE A 11 1.57 14.65 -11.56
CA ILE A 11 1.34 15.59 -10.45
C ILE A 11 2.22 16.84 -10.59
N LEU A 12 3.47 16.68 -10.99
CA LEU A 12 4.40 17.78 -11.19
C LEU A 12 3.96 18.74 -12.30
N GLN A 13 3.22 18.25 -13.30
CA GLN A 13 2.66 19.06 -14.39
C GLN A 13 1.40 19.81 -13.96
N MET A 14 0.75 19.44 -12.85
CA MET A 14 -0.43 20.14 -12.33
C MET A 14 -0.05 21.48 -11.69
N ALA A 15 -0.93 22.45 -11.81
CA ALA A 15 -0.81 23.66 -11.00
C ALA A 15 -0.88 23.31 -9.50
N LYS A 16 -0.15 24.01 -8.66
CA LYS A 16 -0.06 23.69 -7.21
C LYS A 16 -1.44 23.58 -6.54
N SER A 17 -2.38 24.43 -6.95
CA SER A 17 -3.76 24.46 -6.45
C SER A 17 -4.64 23.30 -6.93
N GLU A 18 -4.17 22.49 -7.90
CA GLU A 18 -4.90 21.37 -8.47
C GLU A 18 -4.33 20.02 -8.00
N ARG A 19 -3.20 20.04 -7.29
CA ARG A 19 -2.58 18.82 -6.76
C ARG A 19 -3.42 18.26 -5.62
N PRO A 20 -3.54 16.92 -5.52
CA PRO A 20 -4.21 16.30 -4.39
C PRO A 20 -3.43 16.54 -3.08
N ASP A 21 -4.13 16.61 -1.96
CA ASP A 21 -3.52 16.69 -0.62
C ASP A 21 -3.00 15.32 -0.16
N ALA A 22 -3.60 14.23 -0.65
CA ALA A 22 -3.22 12.86 -0.30
C ALA A 22 -3.47 11.88 -1.44
N ILE A 23 -2.65 10.81 -1.49
CA ILE A 23 -2.80 9.70 -2.43
C ILE A 23 -2.76 8.38 -1.69
N PHE A 24 -3.75 7.55 -1.94
CA PHE A 24 -3.74 6.14 -1.56
C PHE A 24 -3.38 5.29 -2.78
N ALA A 25 -2.21 4.71 -2.79
CA ALA A 25 -1.72 3.84 -3.85
C ALA A 25 -2.11 2.39 -3.58
N GLY A 26 -2.49 1.66 -4.63
CA GLY A 26 -2.93 0.26 -4.54
C GLY A 26 -1.82 -0.75 -4.21
N SER A 27 -0.56 -0.32 -4.06
CA SER A 27 0.54 -1.13 -3.53
C SER A 27 1.67 -0.27 -2.98
N ASP A 28 2.45 -0.82 -2.06
CA ASP A 28 3.62 -0.15 -1.48
C ASP A 28 4.68 0.17 -2.53
N GLU A 29 4.87 -0.67 -3.53
CA GLU A 29 5.84 -0.42 -4.60
C GLU A 29 5.51 0.83 -5.41
N VAL A 30 4.22 1.04 -5.71
CA VAL A 30 3.75 2.25 -6.41
C VAL A 30 3.91 3.46 -5.50
N ALA A 31 3.49 3.37 -4.23
CA ALA A 31 3.62 4.43 -3.24
C ALA A 31 5.08 4.86 -3.05
N CYS A 32 6.01 3.92 -2.89
CA CYS A 32 7.44 4.20 -2.71
C CYS A 32 8.06 4.84 -3.95
N GLY A 33 7.67 4.38 -5.15
CA GLY A 33 8.09 5.00 -6.41
C GLY A 33 7.60 6.44 -6.55
N LEU A 34 6.35 6.70 -6.12
CA LEU A 34 5.76 8.04 -6.07
C LEU A 34 6.52 8.94 -5.09
N ILE A 35 6.70 8.52 -3.83
CA ILE A 35 7.43 9.27 -2.80
C ILE A 35 8.84 9.63 -3.27
N SER A 36 9.55 8.65 -3.83
CA SER A 36 10.92 8.85 -4.33
C SER A 36 10.97 9.94 -5.40
N ALA A 37 10.07 9.91 -6.37
CA ALA A 37 10.03 10.89 -7.45
C ALA A 37 9.55 12.28 -6.99
N LEU A 38 8.54 12.36 -6.11
CA LEU A 38 8.07 13.61 -5.52
C LEU A 38 9.18 14.30 -4.73
N SER A 39 9.86 13.56 -3.85
CA SER A 39 10.95 14.09 -3.02
C SER A 39 12.14 14.56 -3.85
N ALA A 40 12.50 13.82 -4.91
CA ALA A 40 13.56 14.21 -5.84
C ALA A 40 13.25 15.53 -6.58
N ASN A 41 11.98 15.90 -6.68
CA ASN A 41 11.50 17.15 -7.29
C ASN A 41 11.08 18.22 -6.26
N GLY A 42 11.47 18.06 -4.99
CA GLY A 42 11.28 19.06 -3.95
C GLY A 42 9.88 19.14 -3.35
N ILE A 43 9.00 18.16 -3.63
CA ILE A 43 7.69 18.07 -2.98
C ILE A 43 7.84 17.36 -1.64
N SER A 44 7.38 18.03 -0.57
CA SER A 44 7.43 17.51 0.78
C SER A 44 6.34 16.44 1.00
N VAL A 45 6.76 15.25 1.42
CA VAL A 45 5.85 14.18 1.88
C VAL A 45 6.10 13.99 3.38
N PRO A 46 5.06 14.07 4.23
CA PRO A 46 3.64 14.30 3.93
C PRO A 46 3.25 15.78 3.82
N GLY A 47 4.16 16.74 4.01
CA GLY A 47 3.85 18.15 4.23
C GLY A 47 3.04 18.84 3.12
N GLU A 48 3.30 18.53 1.85
CA GLU A 48 2.55 19.06 0.70
C GLU A 48 1.62 18.00 0.09
N LEU A 49 1.97 16.72 0.20
CA LEU A 49 1.18 15.61 -0.32
C LEU A 49 1.44 14.37 0.54
N ALA A 50 0.41 13.88 1.23
CA ALA A 50 0.50 12.63 1.97
C ALA A 50 0.37 11.42 1.04
N VAL A 51 1.11 10.35 1.33
CA VAL A 51 1.07 9.12 0.53
C VAL A 51 0.89 7.90 1.41
N MET A 52 -0.07 7.05 1.05
CA MET A 52 -0.35 5.78 1.71
C MET A 52 -0.26 4.64 0.70
N GLY A 53 0.25 3.50 1.14
CA GLY A 53 0.36 2.26 0.36
C GLY A 53 -0.58 1.15 0.83
N PHE A 54 -0.35 -0.06 0.28
CA PHE A 54 -1.09 -1.27 0.59
C PHE A 54 -0.15 -2.47 0.47
N ASP A 55 -0.24 -3.44 1.35
CA ASP A 55 0.44 -4.74 1.50
C ASP A 55 1.44 -4.81 2.67
N ASN A 56 1.97 -3.71 3.17
CA ASN A 56 3.02 -3.66 4.20
C ASN A 56 4.26 -4.49 3.82
N LEU A 57 4.74 -4.31 2.60
CA LEU A 57 5.96 -4.95 2.11
C LEU A 57 7.21 -4.41 2.83
N PRO A 58 8.30 -5.17 2.92
CA PRO A 58 9.55 -4.70 3.53
C PRO A 58 10.05 -3.36 3.00
N VAL A 59 9.80 -3.05 1.72
CA VAL A 59 10.17 -1.77 1.10
C VAL A 59 9.51 -0.57 1.78
N ALA A 60 8.33 -0.75 2.40
CA ALA A 60 7.62 0.32 3.12
C ALA A 60 8.41 0.91 4.29
N GLU A 61 9.30 0.13 4.90
CA GLU A 61 10.21 0.56 5.99
C GLU A 61 11.58 1.00 5.50
N MET A 62 11.99 0.54 4.31
CA MET A 62 13.35 0.74 3.78
C MET A 62 13.54 2.05 3.03
N VAL A 63 12.46 2.71 2.63
CA VAL A 63 12.51 4.01 1.96
C VAL A 63 12.81 5.15 2.94
N HIS A 64 13.40 6.25 2.44
CA HIS A 64 13.85 7.38 3.28
C HIS A 64 12.71 8.09 4.03
N ILE A 65 11.47 7.99 3.54
CA ILE A 65 10.24 8.40 4.24
C ILE A 65 9.44 7.11 4.47
N PRO A 66 9.48 6.50 5.68
CA PRO A 66 8.76 5.26 5.95
C PRO A 66 7.27 5.38 5.63
N LEU A 67 6.77 4.40 4.85
CA LEU A 67 5.45 4.45 4.24
C LEU A 67 4.36 3.98 5.20
N THR A 68 3.35 4.81 5.44
CA THR A 68 2.06 4.43 6.00
C THR A 68 1.35 3.49 5.03
N THR A 69 0.86 2.35 5.49
CA THR A 69 0.30 1.31 4.61
C THR A 69 -0.75 0.45 5.32
N VAL A 70 -1.47 -0.35 4.57
CA VAL A 70 -2.37 -1.38 5.10
C VAL A 70 -1.66 -2.74 5.09
N SER A 71 -1.54 -3.36 6.25
CA SER A 71 -1.00 -4.72 6.39
C SER A 71 -2.12 -5.74 6.18
N GLN A 72 -1.91 -6.70 5.30
CA GLN A 72 -2.81 -7.83 5.08
C GLN A 72 -2.32 -9.06 5.86
N PRO A 73 -3.20 -9.91 6.38
CA PRO A 73 -2.84 -11.16 7.05
C PRO A 73 -2.50 -12.26 6.02
N ILE A 74 -1.40 -12.07 5.27
CA ILE A 74 -1.04 -12.89 4.10
C ILE A 74 -0.89 -14.38 4.43
N GLU A 75 -0.30 -14.71 5.59
CA GLU A 75 -0.13 -16.11 6.02
C GLU A 75 -1.49 -16.77 6.28
N GLN A 76 -2.39 -16.07 6.98
CA GLN A 76 -3.75 -16.55 7.25
C GLN A 76 -4.56 -16.68 5.95
N LEU A 77 -4.47 -15.68 5.07
CA LEU A 77 -5.10 -15.72 3.76
C LEU A 77 -4.63 -16.95 2.95
N GLY A 78 -3.32 -17.20 2.92
CA GLY A 78 -2.76 -18.37 2.23
C GLY A 78 -3.27 -19.68 2.83
N ARG A 79 -3.18 -19.85 4.15
CA ARG A 79 -3.64 -21.03 4.87
C ARG A 79 -5.14 -21.29 4.63
N ILE A 80 -5.98 -20.29 4.91
CA ILE A 80 -7.45 -20.39 4.77
C ILE A 80 -7.85 -20.71 3.32
N SER A 81 -7.18 -20.11 2.34
CA SER A 81 -7.45 -20.36 0.92
C SER A 81 -7.19 -21.81 0.54
N VAL A 82 -6.08 -22.39 0.99
CA VAL A 82 -5.73 -23.80 0.72
C VAL A 82 -6.69 -24.76 1.45
N GLU A 83 -6.94 -24.52 2.74
CA GLU A 83 -7.84 -25.37 3.55
C GLU A 83 -9.26 -25.35 2.98
N ARG A 84 -9.76 -24.19 2.56
CA ARG A 84 -11.06 -24.06 1.91
C ARG A 84 -11.11 -24.78 0.56
N LEU A 85 -10.06 -24.67 -0.24
CA LEU A 85 -9.98 -25.39 -1.52
C LEU A 85 -10.00 -26.91 -1.32
N LEU A 86 -9.22 -27.41 -0.37
CA LEU A 86 -9.20 -28.85 -0.03
C LEU A 86 -10.56 -29.32 0.49
N ALA A 87 -11.24 -28.53 1.32
CA ALA A 87 -12.58 -28.85 1.79
C ALA A 87 -13.59 -28.95 0.62
N LEU A 88 -13.52 -28.05 -0.34
CA LEU A 88 -14.34 -28.09 -1.55
C LEU A 88 -14.07 -29.34 -2.40
N ILE A 89 -12.81 -29.70 -2.60
CA ILE A 89 -12.43 -30.91 -3.35
C ILE A 89 -12.96 -32.19 -2.67
N ASN A 90 -12.91 -32.22 -1.33
CA ASN A 90 -13.34 -33.39 -0.55
C ASN A 90 -14.83 -33.38 -0.19
N ASN A 91 -15.61 -32.39 -0.68
CA ASN A 91 -17.03 -32.20 -0.34
C ASN A 91 -17.26 -32.09 1.19
N THR A 92 -16.36 -31.45 1.92
CA THR A 92 -16.45 -31.19 3.35
C THR A 92 -16.71 -29.73 3.62
N HIS A 93 -17.24 -29.40 4.84
CA HIS A 93 -17.42 -28.02 5.25
C HIS A 93 -16.14 -27.50 5.91
N TYR A 94 -15.76 -26.27 5.53
CA TYR A 94 -14.72 -25.50 6.18
C TYR A 94 -15.30 -24.18 6.70
N ARG A 95 -14.99 -23.85 7.95
CA ARG A 95 -15.35 -22.56 8.57
C ARG A 95 -14.06 -21.85 8.97
N TYR A 96 -14.02 -20.56 8.80
CA TYR A 96 -12.97 -19.67 9.30
C TYR A 96 -13.60 -18.48 10.02
N ASP A 97 -12.84 -17.83 10.87
CA ASP A 97 -13.24 -16.59 11.50
C ASP A 97 -12.88 -15.42 10.56
N GLU A 98 -13.83 -14.53 10.29
CA GLU A 98 -13.57 -13.34 9.47
C GLU A 98 -12.56 -12.39 10.14
N GLU A 99 -12.43 -12.44 11.47
CA GLU A 99 -11.41 -11.72 12.21
C GLU A 99 -9.97 -12.10 11.79
N ASP A 100 -9.76 -13.37 11.40
CA ASP A 100 -8.47 -13.85 10.91
C ASP A 100 -8.03 -13.19 9.60
N LEU A 101 -8.95 -12.52 8.90
CA LEU A 101 -8.71 -11.85 7.61
C LEU A 101 -8.73 -10.33 7.70
N LYS A 102 -8.77 -9.76 8.91
CA LYS A 102 -8.73 -8.31 9.08
C LYS A 102 -7.37 -7.74 8.72
N SER A 103 -7.42 -6.72 7.89
CA SER A 103 -6.26 -5.89 7.58
C SER A 103 -6.07 -4.83 8.66
N GLU A 104 -4.84 -4.40 8.88
CA GLU A 104 -4.47 -3.40 9.87
C GLU A 104 -3.81 -2.19 9.23
N LEU A 105 -4.10 -1.00 9.73
CA LEU A 105 -3.43 0.22 9.33
C LEU A 105 -2.10 0.35 10.08
N VAL A 106 -1.01 0.46 9.35
CA VAL A 106 0.34 0.69 9.87
C VAL A 106 0.74 2.12 9.58
N ILE A 107 0.66 2.98 10.60
CA ILE A 107 0.98 4.41 10.48
C ILE A 107 2.50 4.60 10.58
N ARG A 108 3.07 5.35 9.61
CA ARG A 108 4.47 5.74 9.57
C ARG A 108 4.60 7.23 9.20
N ALA A 109 5.67 7.63 8.51
CA ALA A 109 5.98 9.03 8.29
C ALA A 109 5.37 9.66 7.03
N SER A 110 4.80 8.88 6.11
CA SER A 110 4.35 9.38 4.80
C SER A 110 2.91 9.89 4.75
N ALA A 111 2.14 9.67 5.82
CA ALA A 111 0.75 10.14 5.95
C ALA A 111 0.35 10.22 7.43
#